data_be70eae60aef89f78e5512ed35b5197c
#
_entry.id   be70eae60aef89f78e5512ed35b5197c
#
_cell.length_a   1.000
_cell.length_b   1.000
_cell.length_c   1.000
_cell.angle_alpha   90.00
_cell.angle_beta   90.00
_cell.angle_gamma   90.00
#
_symmetry.space_group_name_H-M   'P 1'
#
loop_
_entity.id
_entity.type
_entity.pdbx_description
1 polymer ?
#
loop_
_entity_poly.entity_id
_entity_poly.type
_entity_poly.pdbx_seq_one_letter_code
_entity_poly.pdbx_strand_id
1 'polypeptide(L)'
;MRADLYGPVDEVAPRLLGAVLRHGPVAVRLTELEAYDGATDPASHAYRGRTARNAVMFGPPGHLYLYFTYGMHWAGNVSCGPEGVGSGVLMRAGEVIAGLEVARSRRGRTTDRDLARGPGRLTQALGLHPEHKGCDLLGDGPVTLEFPVDEAEMIMVGPRVGVSVEADRPWRFWIGDSPFVSDYKRSPRAPRMITGSPIPQRWDHS
;
A
#
# COMPACT_ATOMS: atom_id res chain seq x y z
N MET A 1 -6.81 14.05 9.76
CA MET A 1 -5.82 12.93 9.74
C MET A 1 -6.49 11.57 9.95
N ARG A 2 -6.87 11.13 11.17
CA ARG A 2 -7.54 9.80 11.32
C ARG A 2 -8.93 9.77 10.67
N ALA A 3 -9.67 10.88 10.70
CA ALA A 3 -10.96 11.01 10.05
C ALA A 3 -10.90 10.73 8.53
N ASP A 4 -9.80 11.08 7.88
CA ASP A 4 -9.59 10.88 6.44
C ASP A 4 -9.44 9.41 6.05
N LEU A 5 -9.26 8.52 7.03
CA LEU A 5 -9.17 7.07 6.82
C LEU A 5 -10.51 6.32 6.99
N TYR A 6 -11.60 7.00 7.34
CA TYR A 6 -12.92 6.36 7.56
C TYR A 6 -13.76 6.19 6.28
N GLY A 7 -13.36 6.73 5.16
CA GLY A 7 -14.09 6.62 3.89
C GLY A 7 -13.98 5.25 3.20
N PRO A 8 -14.64 5.08 2.05
CA PRO A 8 -14.44 3.96 1.14
C PRO A 8 -12.95 3.81 0.78
N VAL A 9 -12.47 2.58 0.69
CA VAL A 9 -11.03 2.32 0.54
C VAL A 9 -10.44 2.87 -0.76
N ASP A 10 -11.21 2.91 -1.83
CA ASP A 10 -10.83 3.48 -3.13
C ASP A 10 -10.80 5.00 -3.15
N GLU A 11 -11.46 5.66 -2.20
CA GLU A 11 -11.32 7.09 -1.96
C GLU A 11 -10.18 7.40 -0.97
N VAL A 12 -9.93 6.51 0.00
CA VAL A 12 -8.85 6.68 0.98
C VAL A 12 -7.48 6.46 0.33
N ALA A 13 -7.35 5.46 -0.54
CA ALA A 13 -6.05 5.09 -1.11
C ALA A 13 -5.38 6.25 -1.88
N PRO A 14 -6.04 6.96 -2.81
CA PRO A 14 -5.40 8.08 -3.52
C PRO A 14 -4.97 9.23 -2.59
N ARG A 15 -5.70 9.48 -1.50
CA ARG A 15 -5.33 10.53 -0.51
C ARG A 15 -4.04 10.23 0.27
N LEU A 16 -3.61 8.97 0.29
CA LEU A 16 -2.35 8.55 0.92
C LEU A 16 -1.15 8.60 -0.03
N LEU A 17 -1.33 8.94 -1.32
CA LEU A 17 -0.19 9.16 -2.21
C LEU A 17 0.58 10.40 -1.78
N GLY A 18 1.90 10.27 -1.72
CA GLY A 18 2.77 11.32 -1.19
C GLY A 18 2.94 11.29 0.35
N ALA A 19 2.12 10.54 1.08
CA ALA A 19 2.32 10.35 2.51
C ALA A 19 3.70 9.76 2.82
N VAL A 20 4.25 10.12 3.98
CA VAL A 20 5.59 9.71 4.40
C VAL A 20 5.50 8.68 5.53
N LEU A 21 5.94 7.46 5.25
CA LEU A 21 6.07 6.40 6.25
C LEU A 21 7.49 6.40 6.82
N ARG A 22 7.61 6.44 8.16
CA ARG A 22 8.90 6.49 8.88
C ARG A 22 9.07 5.30 9.82
N HIS A 23 10.28 4.78 9.87
CA HIS A 23 10.73 3.86 10.91
C HIS A 23 12.22 4.06 11.20
N GLY A 24 12.54 4.47 12.43
CA GLY A 24 13.90 4.85 12.79
C GLY A 24 14.44 5.96 11.88
N PRO A 25 15.65 5.82 11.31
CA PRO A 25 16.24 6.85 10.45
C PRO A 25 15.67 6.86 9.02
N VAL A 26 14.89 5.84 8.61
CA VAL A 26 14.42 5.70 7.23
C VAL A 26 13.03 6.29 7.07
N ALA A 27 12.88 7.12 6.04
CA ALA A 27 11.59 7.65 5.61
C ALA A 27 11.34 7.33 4.13
N VAL A 28 10.13 6.90 3.81
CA VAL A 28 9.69 6.58 2.46
C VAL A 28 8.45 7.39 2.12
N ARG A 29 8.50 8.19 1.05
CA ARG A 29 7.35 8.85 0.45
C ARG A 29 6.62 7.86 -0.45
N LEU A 30 5.35 7.59 -0.18
CA LEU A 30 4.53 6.61 -0.89
C LEU A 30 4.18 7.10 -2.30
N THR A 31 4.50 6.31 -3.32
CA THR A 31 4.25 6.65 -4.73
C THR A 31 3.28 5.69 -5.41
N GLU A 32 2.97 4.55 -4.79
CA GLU A 32 2.07 3.54 -5.34
C GLU A 32 1.34 2.81 -4.21
N LEU A 33 0.02 2.68 -4.35
CA LEU A 33 -0.88 2.10 -3.37
C LEU A 33 -1.91 1.20 -4.05
N GLU A 34 -2.46 0.22 -3.32
CA GLU A 34 -3.60 -0.57 -3.77
C GLU A 34 -4.68 -0.65 -2.68
N ALA A 35 -5.92 -0.43 -3.11
CA ALA A 35 -7.09 -0.57 -2.25
C ALA A 35 -7.54 -2.03 -2.16
N TYR A 36 -7.91 -2.45 -0.94
CA TYR A 36 -8.48 -3.76 -0.64
C TYR A 36 -9.62 -3.58 0.34
N ASP A 37 -10.84 -3.90 -0.09
CA ASP A 37 -12.01 -3.83 0.77
C ASP A 37 -12.20 -5.13 1.57
N GLY A 38 -13.14 -5.09 2.52
CA GLY A 38 -13.52 -6.25 3.33
C GLY A 38 -14.28 -7.32 2.54
N ALA A 39 -15.56 -7.48 2.86
CA ALA A 39 -16.42 -8.54 2.32
C ALA A 39 -16.81 -8.34 0.83
N THR A 40 -16.59 -7.19 0.24
CA THR A 40 -16.96 -6.88 -1.16
C THR A 40 -15.83 -7.13 -2.15
N ASP A 41 -14.61 -7.46 -1.68
CA ASP A 41 -13.43 -7.66 -2.52
C ASP A 41 -12.85 -9.07 -2.37
N PRO A 42 -13.15 -9.99 -3.30
CA PRO A 42 -12.62 -11.36 -3.27
C PRO A 42 -11.09 -11.46 -3.28
N ALA A 43 -10.38 -10.40 -3.69
CA ALA A 43 -8.92 -10.33 -3.64
C ALA A 43 -8.37 -9.92 -2.26
N SER A 44 -9.25 -9.46 -1.34
CA SER A 44 -8.86 -9.03 0.00
C SER A 44 -8.62 -10.21 0.95
N HIS A 45 -7.65 -10.05 1.83
CA HIS A 45 -7.45 -10.96 2.98
C HIS A 45 -8.63 -10.95 3.97
N ALA A 46 -9.45 -9.92 3.95
CA ALA A 46 -10.62 -9.78 4.82
C ALA A 46 -11.92 -10.32 4.20
N TYR A 47 -11.92 -10.72 2.93
CA TYR A 47 -13.09 -11.20 2.20
C TYR A 47 -13.86 -12.31 2.94
N ARG A 48 -13.14 -13.26 3.55
CA ARG A 48 -13.72 -14.39 4.28
C ARG A 48 -13.97 -14.08 5.77
N GLY A 49 -13.93 -12.81 6.14
CA GLY A 49 -14.12 -12.35 7.51
C GLY A 49 -12.84 -12.28 8.34
N ARG A 50 -13.05 -11.98 9.63
CA ARG A 50 -11.98 -11.74 10.60
C ARG A 50 -11.31 -13.04 11.04
N THR A 51 -9.99 -13.00 11.08
CA THR A 51 -9.12 -14.06 11.62
C THR A 51 -8.05 -13.43 12.53
N ALA A 52 -7.33 -14.23 13.31
CA ALA A 52 -6.20 -13.72 14.12
C ALA A 52 -5.12 -13.05 13.24
N ARG A 53 -4.94 -13.53 12.00
CA ARG A 53 -3.96 -12.98 11.05
C ARG A 53 -4.32 -11.57 10.59
N ASN A 54 -5.58 -11.30 10.26
CA ASN A 54 -6.05 -10.05 9.65
C ASN A 54 -6.83 -9.15 10.62
N ALA A 55 -6.87 -9.48 11.92
CA ALA A 55 -7.64 -8.77 12.93
C ALA A 55 -7.39 -7.24 12.95
N VAL A 56 -6.18 -6.81 12.64
CA VAL A 56 -5.80 -5.38 12.55
C VAL A 56 -6.64 -4.62 11.52
N MET A 57 -7.00 -5.25 10.39
CA MET A 57 -7.82 -4.61 9.35
C MET A 57 -9.25 -4.33 9.82
N PHE A 58 -9.73 -5.04 10.85
CA PHE A 58 -11.08 -4.90 11.43
C PHE A 58 -11.13 -4.00 12.66
N GLY A 59 -9.98 -3.48 13.09
CA GLY A 59 -9.88 -2.54 14.20
C GLY A 59 -9.99 -1.08 13.73
N PRO A 60 -9.58 -0.13 14.60
CA PRO A 60 -9.57 1.28 14.25
C PRO A 60 -8.69 1.56 13.01
N PRO A 61 -9.05 2.53 12.16
CA PRO A 61 -8.23 2.92 11.02
C PRO A 61 -6.89 3.53 11.45
N GLY A 62 -5.90 3.43 10.56
CA GLY A 62 -4.57 4.00 10.78
C GLY A 62 -3.60 3.06 11.49
N HIS A 63 -3.88 1.76 11.57
CA HIS A 63 -2.97 0.78 12.15
C HIS A 63 -2.23 -0.01 11.06
N LEU A 64 -1.00 -0.40 11.34
CA LEU A 64 -0.16 -1.16 10.42
C LEU A 64 -0.56 -2.64 10.41
N TYR A 65 -1.12 -3.09 9.30
CA TYR A 65 -1.32 -4.51 9.03
C TYR A 65 -0.14 -5.08 8.25
N LEU A 66 0.67 -5.93 8.87
CA LEU A 66 1.76 -6.66 8.24
C LEU A 66 1.37 -8.10 7.99
N TYR A 67 1.70 -8.62 6.79
CA TYR A 67 1.54 -10.04 6.49
C TYR A 67 2.75 -10.57 5.70
N PHE A 68 3.06 -11.85 5.94
CA PHE A 68 4.13 -12.54 5.24
C PHE A 68 3.61 -13.09 3.92
N THR A 69 4.28 -12.76 2.82
CA THR A 69 3.86 -13.13 1.47
C THR A 69 4.93 -13.95 0.76
N TYR A 70 4.50 -14.95 -0.02
CA TYR A 70 5.36 -15.87 -0.78
C TYR A 70 6.45 -16.56 0.04
N GLY A 71 6.32 -16.66 1.36
CA GLY A 71 7.35 -17.24 2.22
C GLY A 71 8.68 -16.48 2.29
N MET A 72 8.73 -15.23 1.81
CA MET A 72 9.99 -14.49 1.67
C MET A 72 9.95 -13.05 2.18
N HIS A 73 8.80 -12.37 2.11
CA HIS A 73 8.73 -10.93 2.35
C HIS A 73 7.52 -10.54 3.21
N TRP A 74 7.68 -9.48 3.95
CA TRP A 74 6.57 -8.77 4.59
C TRP A 74 5.97 -7.76 3.62
N ALA A 75 4.66 -7.56 3.71
CA ALA A 75 3.96 -6.49 3.02
C ALA A 75 3.12 -5.71 4.05
N GLY A 76 3.10 -4.39 3.93
CA GLY A 76 2.46 -3.49 4.86
C GLY A 76 1.24 -2.80 4.28
N ASN A 77 0.19 -2.71 5.09
CA ASN A 77 -1.04 -1.98 4.77
C ASN A 77 -1.39 -1.00 5.89
N VAL A 78 -2.04 0.08 5.53
CA VAL A 78 -2.73 0.97 6.45
C VAL A 78 -4.17 0.47 6.58
N SER A 79 -4.65 0.15 7.81
CA SER A 79 -6.07 -0.15 8.02
C SER A 79 -6.92 1.10 7.78
N CYS A 80 -8.08 0.95 7.16
CA CYS A 80 -8.99 2.06 6.88
C CYS A 80 -10.45 1.61 6.91
N GLY A 81 -11.37 2.54 6.69
CA GLY A 81 -12.80 2.28 6.79
C GLY A 81 -13.31 2.16 8.23
N PRO A 82 -14.62 1.97 8.42
CA PRO A 82 -15.20 1.77 9.75
C PRO A 82 -14.71 0.48 10.41
N GLU A 83 -14.61 0.49 11.74
CA GLU A 83 -14.31 -0.72 12.51
C GLU A 83 -15.28 -1.85 12.17
N GLY A 84 -14.77 -3.06 12.08
CA GLY A 84 -15.54 -4.25 11.73
C GLY A 84 -15.65 -4.54 10.23
N VAL A 85 -15.27 -3.62 9.34
CA VAL A 85 -15.36 -3.81 7.87
C VAL A 85 -14.18 -4.57 7.29
N GLY A 86 -12.97 -4.31 7.75
CA GLY A 86 -11.77 -5.04 7.33
C GLY A 86 -11.12 -4.52 6.05
N SER A 87 -11.12 -3.21 5.84
CA SER A 87 -10.50 -2.57 4.68
C SER A 87 -9.06 -2.16 4.95
N GLY A 88 -8.25 -2.08 3.90
CA GLY A 88 -6.85 -1.67 4.01
C GLY A 88 -6.22 -1.22 2.70
N VAL A 89 -5.26 -0.31 2.81
CA VAL A 89 -4.48 0.22 1.69
C VAL A 89 -3.08 -0.39 1.73
N LEU A 90 -2.75 -1.21 0.73
CA LEU A 90 -1.42 -1.78 0.57
C LEU A 90 -0.42 -0.72 0.10
N MET A 91 0.65 -0.53 0.84
CA MET A 91 1.78 0.32 0.46
C MET A 91 2.70 -0.46 -0.48
N ARG A 92 2.62 -0.15 -1.79
CA ARG A 92 3.33 -0.94 -2.82
C ARG A 92 4.72 -0.44 -3.13
N ALA A 93 4.88 0.85 -3.30
CA ALA A 93 6.17 1.44 -3.63
C ALA A 93 6.28 2.87 -3.10
N GLY A 94 7.52 3.34 -3.02
CA GLY A 94 7.86 4.69 -2.61
C GLY A 94 9.30 5.05 -2.87
N GLU A 95 9.58 6.33 -2.67
CA GLU A 95 10.91 6.91 -2.71
C GLU A 95 11.51 6.99 -1.31
N VAL A 96 12.72 6.49 -1.12
CA VAL A 96 13.46 6.69 0.13
C VAL A 96 13.96 8.13 0.19
N ILE A 97 13.36 8.96 1.06
CA ILE A 97 13.67 10.40 1.19
C ILE A 97 14.57 10.73 2.38
N ALA A 98 14.77 9.78 3.30
CA ALA A 98 15.71 9.90 4.41
C ALA A 98 16.27 8.52 4.80
N GLY A 99 17.45 8.49 5.42
CA GLY A 99 18.11 7.26 5.86
C GLY A 99 18.62 6.37 4.73
N LEU A 100 19.03 6.94 3.61
CA LEU A 100 19.40 6.24 2.38
C LEU A 100 20.46 5.15 2.61
N GLU A 101 21.51 5.43 3.37
CA GLU A 101 22.58 4.45 3.67
C GLU A 101 22.05 3.25 4.46
N VAL A 102 21.13 3.49 5.39
CA VAL A 102 20.49 2.41 6.16
C VAL A 102 19.59 1.57 5.26
N ALA A 103 18.82 2.21 4.38
CA ALA A 103 18.00 1.50 3.40
C ALA A 103 18.86 0.67 2.44
N ARG A 104 20.00 1.22 1.94
CA ARG A 104 20.96 0.50 1.10
C ARG A 104 21.54 -0.74 1.82
N SER A 105 21.92 -0.60 3.08
CA SER A 105 22.48 -1.71 3.87
C SER A 105 21.47 -2.85 4.04
N ARG A 106 20.17 -2.52 4.23
CA ARG A 106 19.09 -3.50 4.38
C ARG A 106 18.72 -4.17 3.05
N ARG A 107 18.87 -3.44 1.92
CA ARG A 107 18.47 -3.91 0.59
C ARG A 107 19.58 -4.57 -0.21
N GLY A 108 20.84 -4.41 0.19
CA GLY A 108 21.99 -4.94 -0.52
C GLY A 108 22.22 -4.27 -1.89
N ARG A 109 22.75 -5.02 -2.86
CA ARG A 109 23.07 -4.49 -4.20
C ARG A 109 21.81 -4.18 -5.00
N THR A 110 21.41 -2.89 -4.99
CA THR A 110 20.29 -2.39 -5.78
C THR A 110 20.48 -0.89 -6.05
N THR A 111 19.76 -0.34 -7.01
CA THR A 111 19.76 1.11 -7.26
C THR A 111 18.90 1.83 -6.23
N ASP A 112 19.15 3.12 -5.99
CA ASP A 112 18.34 3.92 -5.06
C ASP A 112 16.87 3.95 -5.47
N ARG A 113 16.60 4.01 -6.78
CA ARG A 113 15.26 3.91 -7.34
C ARG A 113 14.53 2.63 -6.91
N ASP A 114 15.23 1.52 -6.79
CA ASP A 114 14.65 0.22 -6.53
C ASP A 114 14.63 -0.17 -5.04
N LEU A 115 15.14 0.70 -4.13
CA LEU A 115 15.19 0.43 -2.69
C LEU A 115 13.82 0.08 -2.10
N ALA A 116 12.77 0.86 -2.46
CA ALA A 116 11.41 0.68 -1.96
C ALA A 116 10.37 0.47 -3.08
N ARG A 117 10.79 0.09 -4.29
CA ARG A 117 9.94 -0.12 -5.46
C ARG A 117 9.37 -1.54 -5.48
N GLY A 118 8.30 -1.75 -4.71
CA GLY A 118 7.59 -3.02 -4.50
C GLY A 118 7.31 -3.27 -3.01
N PRO A 119 6.18 -3.94 -2.65
CA PRO A 119 5.70 -4.02 -1.27
C PRO A 119 6.70 -4.68 -0.31
N GLY A 120 7.34 -5.77 -0.73
CA GLY A 120 8.38 -6.42 0.06
C GLY A 120 9.67 -5.59 0.16
N ARG A 121 10.03 -4.86 -0.91
CA ARG A 121 11.18 -3.97 -0.93
C ARG A 121 10.98 -2.78 0.00
N LEU A 122 9.79 -2.20 0.00
CA LEU A 122 9.40 -1.08 0.86
C LEU A 122 9.51 -1.45 2.34
N THR A 123 8.92 -2.58 2.75
CA THR A 123 9.01 -3.04 4.14
C THR A 123 10.43 -3.39 4.55
N GLN A 124 11.22 -3.96 3.65
CA GLN A 124 12.63 -4.28 3.91
C GLN A 124 13.48 -2.99 4.03
N ALA A 125 13.29 -2.00 3.16
CA ALA A 125 14.00 -0.72 3.24
C ALA A 125 13.75 -0.01 4.58
N LEU A 126 12.48 0.00 5.02
CA LEU A 126 12.08 0.54 6.33
C LEU A 126 12.53 -0.34 7.51
N GLY A 127 12.84 -1.63 7.28
CA GLY A 127 13.14 -2.57 8.36
C GLY A 127 11.90 -2.93 9.18
N LEU A 128 10.76 -3.09 8.53
CA LEU A 128 9.53 -3.50 9.20
C LEU A 128 9.52 -5.01 9.42
N HIS A 129 9.19 -5.41 10.65
CA HIS A 129 9.18 -6.79 11.12
C HIS A 129 7.85 -7.11 11.84
N PRO A 130 7.55 -8.39 12.18
CA PRO A 130 6.30 -8.80 12.81
C PRO A 130 5.90 -8.02 14.06
N GLU A 131 6.85 -7.58 14.86
CA GLU A 131 6.64 -6.81 16.09
C GLU A 131 5.98 -5.44 15.86
N HIS A 132 6.08 -4.90 14.63
CA HIS A 132 5.44 -3.63 14.27
C HIS A 132 3.97 -3.80 13.86
N LYS A 133 3.48 -5.04 13.72
CA LYS A 133 2.08 -5.30 13.36
C LYS A 133 1.15 -4.76 14.44
N GLY A 134 0.18 -3.96 14.03
CA GLY A 134 -0.78 -3.33 14.92
C GLY A 134 -0.31 -1.99 15.49
N CYS A 135 0.89 -1.49 15.13
CA CYS A 135 1.30 -0.14 15.50
C CYS A 135 0.27 0.87 15.01
N ASP A 136 -0.07 1.84 15.86
CA ASP A 136 -0.82 3.04 15.49
C ASP A 136 0.12 3.96 14.69
N LEU A 137 -0.14 4.08 13.40
CA LEU A 137 0.67 4.87 12.47
C LEU A 137 0.51 6.39 12.66
N LEU A 138 -0.54 6.82 13.37
CA LEU A 138 -0.86 8.22 13.63
C LEU A 138 -0.56 8.65 15.08
N GLY A 139 0.01 7.74 15.85
CA GLY A 139 0.46 7.97 17.23
C GLY A 139 1.98 8.15 17.32
N ASP A 140 2.50 8.15 18.55
CA ASP A 140 3.91 8.31 18.87
C ASP A 140 4.69 6.97 18.86
N GLY A 141 4.24 6.02 18.02
CA GLY A 141 4.84 4.69 17.92
C GLY A 141 6.15 4.66 17.13
N PRO A 142 6.80 3.47 17.05
CA PRO A 142 8.06 3.32 16.31
C PRO A 142 7.91 3.49 14.80
N VAL A 143 6.70 3.32 14.26
CA VAL A 143 6.36 3.51 12.86
C VAL A 143 5.29 4.59 12.78
N THR A 144 5.55 5.64 12.00
CA THR A 144 4.61 6.77 11.85
C THR A 144 4.30 7.04 10.39
N LEU A 145 3.09 7.53 10.13
CA LEU A 145 2.61 7.95 8.81
C LEU A 145 2.20 9.43 8.88
N GLU A 146 2.87 10.25 8.10
CA GLU A 146 2.54 11.66 7.91
C GLU A 146 1.76 11.80 6.60
N PHE A 147 0.58 12.42 6.65
CA PHE A 147 -0.20 12.71 5.44
C PHE A 147 0.53 13.72 4.54
N PRO A 148 0.31 13.67 3.21
CA PRO A 148 0.87 14.67 2.32
C PRO A 148 0.31 16.06 2.67
N VAL A 149 1.14 17.09 2.52
CA VAL A 149 0.73 18.50 2.71
C VAL A 149 -0.15 18.94 1.54
N ASP A 150 0.25 18.55 0.33
CA ASP A 150 -0.46 18.82 -0.92
C ASP A 150 -0.87 17.51 -1.58
N GLU A 151 -2.01 17.50 -2.25
CA GLU A 151 -2.41 16.36 -3.07
C GLU A 151 -1.44 16.16 -4.23
N ALA A 152 -1.22 14.90 -4.63
CA ALA A 152 -0.37 14.60 -5.78
C ALA A 152 -0.97 15.22 -7.06
N GLU A 153 -0.19 15.99 -7.81
CA GLU A 153 -0.66 16.73 -8.99
C GLU A 153 -1.24 15.83 -10.08
N MET A 154 -0.73 14.60 -10.20
CA MET A 154 -1.19 13.62 -11.18
C MET A 154 -1.33 12.25 -10.54
N ILE A 155 -2.55 11.85 -10.25
CA ILE A 155 -2.85 10.49 -9.78
C ILE A 155 -3.33 9.67 -10.98
N MET A 156 -2.67 8.53 -11.19
CA MET A 156 -3.06 7.53 -12.16
C MET A 156 -3.74 6.37 -11.46
N VAL A 157 -4.70 5.74 -12.15
CA VAL A 157 -5.46 4.61 -11.65
C VAL A 157 -5.45 3.46 -12.66
N GLY A 158 -5.44 2.24 -12.17
CA GLY A 158 -5.47 1.04 -13.00
C GLY A 158 -5.59 -0.24 -12.18
N PRO A 159 -5.42 -1.40 -12.82
CA PRO A 159 -5.58 -2.70 -12.18
C PRO A 159 -4.48 -2.98 -11.16
N ARG A 160 -4.83 -3.75 -10.12
CA ARG A 160 -3.91 -4.20 -9.07
C ARG A 160 -2.91 -5.25 -9.60
N VAL A 161 -1.71 -5.23 -9.04
CA VAL A 161 -0.62 -6.13 -9.48
C VAL A 161 -0.79 -7.54 -8.89
N GLY A 162 -0.75 -8.53 -9.74
CA GLY A 162 -0.63 -9.93 -9.32
C GLY A 162 -1.89 -10.56 -8.72
N VAL A 163 -3.03 -9.85 -8.68
CA VAL A 163 -4.31 -10.43 -8.23
C VAL A 163 -4.95 -11.29 -9.32
N SER A 164 -5.57 -12.39 -8.93
CA SER A 164 -6.18 -13.35 -9.85
C SER A 164 -7.71 -13.23 -9.96
N VAL A 165 -8.35 -12.63 -8.96
CA VAL A 165 -9.79 -12.33 -8.94
C VAL A 165 -9.98 -10.81 -8.88
N GLU A 166 -11.05 -10.30 -9.47
CA GLU A 166 -11.24 -8.85 -9.63
C GLU A 166 -10.00 -8.17 -10.25
N ALA A 167 -9.34 -8.88 -11.17
CA ALA A 167 -8.02 -8.51 -11.70
C ALA A 167 -8.03 -7.23 -12.54
N ASP A 168 -9.21 -6.81 -13.00
CA ASP A 168 -9.41 -5.61 -13.82
C ASP A 168 -9.97 -4.42 -13.00
N ARG A 169 -10.28 -4.64 -11.71
CA ARG A 169 -10.77 -3.57 -10.83
C ARG A 169 -9.72 -2.48 -10.71
N PRO A 170 -10.03 -1.19 -10.98
CA PRO A 170 -9.06 -0.11 -11.05
C PRO A 170 -8.70 0.44 -9.65
N TRP A 171 -8.22 -0.42 -8.79
CA TRP A 171 -7.92 -0.12 -7.38
C TRP A 171 -6.43 -0.08 -7.07
N ARG A 172 -5.62 0.22 -8.07
CA ARG A 172 -4.21 0.59 -7.93
C ARG A 172 -4.04 2.04 -8.32
N PHE A 173 -3.43 2.81 -7.44
CA PHE A 173 -3.22 4.25 -7.55
C PHE A 173 -1.73 4.55 -7.48
N TRP A 174 -1.26 5.50 -8.32
CA TRP A 174 0.14 5.89 -8.29
C TRP A 174 0.34 7.32 -8.77
N ILE A 175 1.45 7.94 -8.34
CA ILE A 175 1.88 9.26 -8.84
C ILE A 175 2.36 9.08 -10.27
N GLY A 176 1.70 9.75 -11.23
CA GLY A 176 2.10 9.76 -12.63
C GLY A 176 3.54 10.28 -12.79
N ASP A 177 4.26 9.74 -13.77
CA ASP A 177 5.65 10.10 -14.09
C ASP A 177 6.67 9.86 -12.96
N SER A 178 6.28 9.30 -11.83
CA SER A 178 7.21 8.93 -10.77
C SER A 178 8.05 7.71 -11.16
N PRO A 179 9.40 7.81 -11.11
CA PRO A 179 10.28 6.67 -11.41
C PRO A 179 10.25 5.58 -10.32
N PHE A 180 9.62 5.86 -9.17
CA PHE A 180 9.54 4.96 -8.01
C PHE A 180 8.29 4.08 -7.99
N VAL A 181 7.52 4.05 -9.07
CA VAL A 181 6.35 3.16 -9.24
C VAL A 181 6.80 1.77 -9.69
N SER A 182 6.22 0.72 -9.13
CA SER A 182 6.57 -0.67 -9.48
C SER A 182 6.00 -1.08 -10.85
N ASP A 183 6.65 -2.03 -11.51
CA ASP A 183 6.16 -2.53 -12.80
C ASP A 183 4.82 -3.26 -12.63
N TYR A 184 3.89 -2.98 -13.53
CA TYR A 184 2.63 -3.74 -13.57
C TYR A 184 2.90 -5.16 -14.06
N LYS A 185 2.40 -6.12 -13.29
CA LYS A 185 2.43 -7.53 -13.69
C LYS A 185 1.08 -8.17 -13.40
N ARG A 186 0.35 -8.52 -14.45
CA ARG A 186 -0.89 -9.28 -14.33
C ARG A 186 -0.63 -10.68 -13.79
N SER A 187 -1.52 -11.17 -12.94
CA SER A 187 -1.43 -12.55 -12.47
C SER A 187 -1.63 -13.52 -13.65
N PRO A 188 -0.78 -14.56 -13.80
CA PRO A 188 -1.00 -15.59 -14.82
C PRO A 188 -2.28 -16.42 -14.57
N ARG A 189 -2.83 -16.34 -13.35
CA ARG A 189 -4.10 -17.00 -12.97
C ARG A 189 -5.33 -16.12 -13.20
N ALA A 190 -5.14 -14.83 -13.53
CA ALA A 190 -6.26 -13.95 -13.84
C ALA A 190 -6.90 -14.37 -15.18
N PRO A 191 -8.24 -14.21 -15.33
CA PRO A 191 -8.90 -14.37 -16.62
C PRO A 191 -8.19 -13.58 -17.71
N ARG A 192 -8.21 -14.09 -18.95
CA ARG A 192 -7.67 -13.32 -20.08
C ARG A 192 -8.43 -12.01 -20.19
N MET A 193 -7.70 -10.93 -20.47
CA MET A 193 -8.33 -9.64 -20.76
C MET A 193 -9.32 -9.80 -21.94
N ILE A 194 -10.55 -9.39 -21.74
CA ILE A 194 -11.46 -9.16 -22.85
C ILE A 194 -10.96 -7.88 -23.55
N THR A 195 -10.89 -7.88 -24.86
CA THR A 195 -10.47 -6.73 -25.66
C THR A 195 -11.19 -5.46 -25.20
N GLY A 196 -10.43 -4.49 -24.67
CA GLY A 196 -10.97 -3.27 -24.07
C GLY A 196 -10.58 -3.06 -22.59
N SER A 197 -9.63 -3.81 -22.06
CA SER A 197 -9.14 -3.65 -20.67
C SER A 197 -8.69 -2.23 -20.36
N PRO A 198 -8.91 -1.76 -19.12
CA PRO A 198 -8.66 -0.39 -18.75
C PRO A 198 -7.18 -0.02 -18.96
N ILE A 199 -6.96 0.87 -19.90
CA ILE A 199 -5.73 1.65 -20.00
C ILE A 199 -5.65 2.47 -18.71
N PRO A 200 -4.46 2.63 -18.09
CA PRO A 200 -4.31 3.52 -16.96
C PRO A 200 -4.95 4.88 -17.24
N GLN A 201 -5.81 5.32 -16.35
CA GLN A 201 -6.53 6.57 -16.48
C GLN A 201 -6.04 7.56 -15.43
N ARG A 202 -6.22 8.85 -15.68
CA ARG A 202 -6.05 9.87 -14.67
C ARG A 202 -7.19 9.74 -13.65
N TRP A 203 -6.87 9.82 -12.37
CA TRP A 203 -7.86 9.90 -11.31
C TRP A 203 -8.47 11.30 -11.32
N ASP A 204 -9.77 11.41 -11.54
CA ASP A 204 -10.52 12.65 -11.40
C ASP A 204 -11.36 12.58 -10.12
N HIS A 205 -11.18 13.57 -9.25
CA HIS A 205 -12.05 13.78 -8.10
C HIS A 205 -13.41 14.27 -8.62
N SER A 206 -14.38 13.38 -8.80
CA SER A 206 -15.77 13.74 -9.11
C SER A 206 -16.62 13.77 -7.84
#